data_71e4eec7b0f728b3c41317cfcd9d21c5
#
_entry.id   71e4eec7b0f728b3c41317cfcd9d21c5
#
_cell.length_a   1.000
_cell.length_b   1.000
_cell.length_c   1.000
_cell.angle_alpha   90.00
_cell.angle_beta   90.00
_cell.angle_gamma   90.00
#
_symmetry.space_group_name_H-M   'P 1'
#
loop_
_entity.id
_entity.type
_entity.pdbx_description
1 polymer ?
#
loop_
_entity_poly.entity_id
_entity_poly.type
_entity_poly.pdbx_seq_one_letter_code
_entity_poly.pdbx_strand_id
1 'polypeptide(L)'
;GDKTEPVGSNAGNTDSNAEAAGEWEDIGRITDIRIGKRGDGGIAESLVIKGEKKTVTVLSQYNIRAVLCAGGVTAVRQDGSKVELKMLLPSAFFEIESVKEGENMIGYKLYGGGYGHGAGMSQNAARHMAEKGDTTADILLFFYRDCKIENVRTET
;
A
#
# COMPACT_ATOMS: atom_id res chain seq x y z
N GLY A 1 -50.85 25.74 -14.49
CA GLY A 1 -50.45 24.55 -13.84
C GLY A 1 -49.44 23.80 -14.69
N ASP A 2 -48.19 24.14 -14.49
CA ASP A 2 -47.09 23.46 -15.21
C ASP A 2 -46.37 22.59 -14.21
N LYS A 3 -46.43 21.24 -14.43
CA LYS A 3 -45.72 20.25 -13.63
C LYS A 3 -44.44 19.88 -14.36
N THR A 4 -43.33 20.44 -13.96
CA THR A 4 -42.02 19.95 -14.34
C THR A 4 -41.56 18.91 -13.33
N GLU A 5 -41.47 17.65 -13.76
CA GLU A 5 -40.85 16.57 -13.02
C GLU A 5 -39.31 16.73 -13.04
N PRO A 6 -38.59 16.45 -11.95
CA PRO A 6 -37.13 16.46 -11.97
C PRO A 6 -36.63 15.15 -12.59
N VAL A 7 -35.71 15.31 -13.51
CA VAL A 7 -34.94 14.25 -14.17
C VAL A 7 -34.11 13.48 -13.14
N GLY A 8 -34.24 12.17 -13.16
CA GLY A 8 -33.61 11.24 -12.24
C GLY A 8 -32.08 11.31 -12.21
N SER A 9 -31.58 11.41 -11.02
CA SER A 9 -30.16 11.20 -10.68
C SER A 9 -29.84 9.72 -10.86
N ASN A 10 -28.88 9.42 -11.71
CA ASN A 10 -28.26 8.11 -11.87
C ASN A 10 -27.43 7.80 -10.61
N ALA A 11 -28.04 7.12 -9.65
CA ALA A 11 -27.33 6.47 -8.55
C ALA A 11 -27.18 4.99 -8.92
N GLY A 12 -26.07 4.65 -9.50
CA GLY A 12 -25.72 3.29 -9.86
C GLY A 12 -24.23 3.05 -9.62
N ASN A 13 -23.83 2.99 -8.37
CA ASN A 13 -22.67 2.22 -7.97
C ASN A 13 -22.89 1.75 -6.53
N THR A 14 -23.71 0.71 -6.41
CA THR A 14 -23.83 -0.04 -5.18
C THR A 14 -22.59 -0.90 -5.03
N ASP A 15 -21.78 -0.56 -4.05
CA ASP A 15 -20.65 -1.33 -3.57
C ASP A 15 -21.05 -2.76 -3.24
N SER A 16 -20.81 -3.67 -4.18
CA SER A 16 -20.97 -5.12 -4.00
C SER A 16 -19.83 -5.77 -3.20
N ASN A 17 -19.06 -4.98 -2.45
CA ASN A 17 -17.96 -5.46 -1.60
C ASN A 17 -18.27 -5.44 -0.09
N ALA A 18 -19.51 -5.19 0.32
CA ALA A 18 -19.87 -5.15 1.75
C ALA A 18 -20.35 -6.50 2.33
N GLU A 19 -20.45 -7.56 1.54
CA GLU A 19 -20.99 -8.86 2.01
C GLU A 19 -19.95 -9.92 2.40
N ALA A 20 -18.70 -9.56 2.55
CA ALA A 20 -17.67 -10.46 3.11
C ALA A 20 -17.09 -9.93 4.43
N ALA A 21 -17.90 -9.30 5.27
CA ALA A 21 -17.59 -9.14 6.68
C ALA A 21 -17.83 -10.50 7.36
N GLY A 22 -16.94 -11.46 7.07
CA GLY A 22 -16.88 -12.69 7.84
C GLY A 22 -16.67 -12.35 9.31
N GLU A 23 -17.21 -13.17 10.19
CA GLU A 23 -17.06 -13.08 11.63
C GLU A 23 -15.61 -12.78 11.97
N TRP A 24 -15.35 -11.66 12.68
CA TRP A 24 -14.00 -11.25 13.07
C TRP A 24 -13.44 -12.31 14.04
N GLU A 25 -12.57 -13.17 13.53
CA GLU A 25 -11.97 -14.20 14.33
C GLU A 25 -10.89 -13.61 15.26
N ASP A 26 -11.05 -13.85 16.54
CA ASP A 26 -10.06 -13.47 17.56
C ASP A 26 -8.78 -14.31 17.39
N ILE A 27 -7.70 -13.65 16.99
CA ILE A 27 -6.38 -14.29 16.85
C ILE A 27 -5.62 -14.39 18.19
N GLY A 28 -6.14 -13.80 19.25
CA GLY A 28 -5.45 -13.66 20.54
C GLY A 28 -4.34 -12.61 20.49
N ARG A 29 -3.49 -12.62 21.51
CA ARG A 29 -2.33 -11.73 21.57
C ARG A 29 -1.35 -12.07 20.43
N ILE A 30 -0.84 -11.03 19.76
CA ILE A 30 0.14 -11.20 18.67
C ILE A 30 1.47 -11.66 19.28
N THR A 31 2.01 -12.76 18.76
CA THR A 31 3.28 -13.36 19.17
C THR A 31 4.39 -13.20 18.14
N ASP A 32 4.04 -12.99 16.86
CA ASP A 32 5.02 -12.73 15.81
C ASP A 32 4.37 -11.96 14.65
N ILE A 33 5.14 -11.07 14.03
CA ILE A 33 4.80 -10.40 12.77
C ILE A 33 6.01 -10.47 11.86
N ARG A 34 5.83 -11.00 10.66
CA ARG A 34 6.90 -11.09 9.67
C ARG A 34 6.38 -10.93 8.25
N ILE A 35 7.26 -10.50 7.35
CA ILE A 35 6.95 -10.46 5.93
C ILE A 35 6.93 -11.90 5.40
N GLY A 36 5.86 -12.25 4.71
CA GLY A 36 5.70 -13.57 4.07
C GLY A 36 6.33 -13.60 2.68
N LYS A 37 5.99 -12.63 1.84
CA LYS A 37 6.50 -12.52 0.47
C LYS A 37 6.76 -11.05 0.11
N ARG A 38 7.81 -10.83 -0.70
CA ARG A 38 8.11 -9.55 -1.36
C ARG A 38 8.03 -9.71 -2.87
N GLY A 39 7.62 -8.65 -3.55
CA GLY A 39 7.79 -8.53 -4.99
C GLY A 39 9.23 -8.19 -5.37
N ASP A 40 9.53 -8.21 -6.66
CA ASP A 40 10.87 -7.96 -7.22
C ASP A 40 11.46 -6.60 -6.80
N GLY A 41 10.59 -5.59 -6.60
CA GLY A 41 10.97 -4.27 -6.09
C GLY A 41 11.13 -4.19 -4.57
N GLY A 42 11.06 -5.31 -3.84
CA GLY A 42 11.20 -5.35 -2.37
C GLY A 42 9.96 -4.94 -1.58
N ILE A 43 8.86 -4.60 -2.25
CA ILE A 43 7.58 -4.26 -1.62
C ILE A 43 6.97 -5.52 -0.99
N ALA A 44 6.50 -5.43 0.25
CA ALA A 44 5.80 -6.53 0.90
C ALA A 44 4.45 -6.80 0.21
N GLU A 45 4.29 -8.04 -0.30
CA GLU A 45 3.06 -8.55 -0.93
C GLU A 45 2.20 -9.34 0.04
N SER A 46 2.83 -9.94 1.04
CA SER A 46 2.12 -10.60 2.14
C SER A 46 2.80 -10.37 3.48
N LEU A 47 1.99 -10.29 4.54
CA LEU A 47 2.38 -10.16 5.93
C LEU A 47 1.77 -11.31 6.71
N VAL A 48 2.57 -12.02 7.48
CA VAL A 48 2.11 -13.10 8.36
C VAL A 48 2.06 -12.55 9.77
N ILE A 49 0.90 -12.63 10.39
CA ILE A 49 0.65 -12.24 11.79
C ILE A 49 0.27 -13.50 12.55
N LYS A 50 1.10 -13.88 13.52
CA LYS A 50 0.87 -15.03 14.38
C LYS A 50 0.29 -14.53 15.71
N GLY A 51 -0.90 -14.98 16.01
CA GLY A 51 -1.51 -14.82 17.33
C GLY A 51 -1.38 -16.12 18.17
N GLU A 52 -1.80 -16.03 19.42
CA GLU A 52 -1.83 -17.20 20.32
C GLU A 52 -2.80 -18.28 19.84
N LYS A 53 -3.92 -17.87 19.24
CA LYS A 53 -5.00 -18.77 18.81
C LYS A 53 -4.91 -19.14 17.33
N LYS A 54 -4.49 -18.21 16.48
CA LYS A 54 -4.50 -18.37 15.02
C LYS A 54 -3.41 -17.57 14.35
N THR A 55 -2.98 -18.01 13.18
CA THR A 55 -2.10 -17.25 12.27
C THR A 55 -2.92 -16.76 11.09
N VAL A 56 -2.77 -15.50 10.75
CA VAL A 56 -3.41 -14.88 9.59
C VAL A 56 -2.37 -14.35 8.61
N THR A 57 -2.70 -14.36 7.33
CA THR A 57 -1.88 -13.77 6.28
C THR A 57 -2.63 -12.62 5.64
N VAL A 58 -2.07 -11.43 5.75
CA VAL A 58 -2.59 -10.22 5.11
C VAL A 58 -1.96 -10.11 3.72
N LEU A 59 -2.79 -10.06 2.69
CA LEU A 59 -2.38 -9.92 1.29
C LEU A 59 -2.57 -8.49 0.81
N SER A 60 -1.82 -8.10 -0.20
CA SER A 60 -1.79 -6.77 -0.80
C SER A 60 -1.05 -5.71 0.04
N GLN A 61 -0.20 -4.95 -0.65
CA GLN A 61 0.55 -3.85 -0.04
C GLN A 61 -0.37 -2.80 0.62
N TYR A 62 -1.57 -2.58 0.09
CA TYR A 62 -2.54 -1.67 0.67
C TYR A 62 -3.03 -2.13 2.04
N ASN A 63 -3.49 -3.38 2.13
CA ASN A 63 -3.99 -3.96 3.37
C ASN A 63 -2.88 -4.08 4.43
N ILE A 64 -1.66 -4.43 4.02
CA ILE A 64 -0.48 -4.48 4.91
C ILE A 64 -0.22 -3.10 5.52
N ARG A 65 -0.22 -2.03 4.71
CA ARG A 65 -0.03 -0.66 5.17
C ARG A 65 -1.15 -0.19 6.09
N ALA A 66 -2.39 -0.60 5.82
CA ALA A 66 -3.54 -0.25 6.63
C ALA A 66 -3.52 -0.96 7.99
N VAL A 67 -3.31 -2.27 8.02
CA VAL A 67 -3.31 -3.06 9.26
C VAL A 67 -2.18 -2.66 10.21
N LEU A 68 -0.98 -2.38 9.66
CA LEU A 68 0.15 -1.94 10.47
C LEU A 68 0.04 -0.48 10.94
N CYS A 69 -0.87 0.30 10.36
CA CYS A 69 -1.16 1.67 10.77
C CYS A 69 -2.40 1.78 11.67
N ALA A 70 -3.12 0.68 11.87
CA ALA A 70 -4.34 0.65 12.68
C ALA A 70 -4.04 1.10 14.12
N GLY A 71 -4.85 2.03 14.63
CA GLY A 71 -4.64 2.63 15.96
C GLY A 71 -3.65 3.81 15.99
N GLY A 72 -3.06 4.16 14.87
CA GLY A 72 -2.09 5.25 14.75
C GLY A 72 -0.64 4.81 15.02
N VAL A 73 0.27 5.35 14.24
CA VAL A 73 1.72 5.06 14.32
C VAL A 73 2.49 6.38 14.22
N THR A 74 3.47 6.58 15.08
CA THR A 74 4.40 7.70 14.96
C THR A 74 5.58 7.30 14.08
N ALA A 75 5.69 7.93 12.92
CA ALA A 75 6.86 7.79 12.06
C ALA A 75 7.92 8.85 12.39
N VAL A 76 9.17 8.42 12.48
CA VAL A 76 10.33 9.31 12.61
C VAL A 76 11.03 9.37 11.27
N ARG A 77 11.15 10.58 10.71
CA ARG A 77 11.83 10.82 9.43
C ARG A 77 13.35 10.90 9.60
N GLN A 78 14.08 10.89 8.51
CA GLN A 78 15.55 11.00 8.52
C GLN A 78 16.07 12.29 9.17
N ASP A 79 15.31 13.39 9.08
CA ASP A 79 15.61 14.67 9.73
C ASP A 79 15.24 14.69 11.23
N GLY A 80 14.79 13.58 11.79
CA GLY A 80 14.34 13.46 13.16
C GLY A 80 12.90 13.97 13.42
N SER A 81 12.25 14.57 12.43
CA SER A 81 10.86 15.02 12.57
C SER A 81 9.90 13.85 12.77
N LYS A 82 8.85 14.06 13.57
CA LYS A 82 7.84 13.06 13.86
C LYS A 82 6.54 13.38 13.15
N VAL A 83 5.91 12.35 12.59
CA VAL A 83 4.62 12.45 11.90
C VAL A 83 3.70 11.34 12.41
N GLU A 84 2.50 11.73 12.80
CA GLU A 84 1.41 10.81 13.14
C GLU A 84 0.77 10.27 11.86
N LEU A 85 0.80 8.95 11.71
CA LEU A 85 0.13 8.22 10.62
C LEU A 85 -1.14 7.58 11.19
N LYS A 86 -2.30 7.87 10.58
CA LYS A 86 -3.60 7.42 11.11
C LYS A 86 -4.32 6.40 10.22
N MET A 87 -3.97 6.32 8.96
CA MET A 87 -4.69 5.49 7.99
C MET A 87 -3.79 4.46 7.29
N LEU A 88 -2.65 4.90 6.77
CA LEU A 88 -1.75 4.07 5.99
C LEU A 88 -0.29 4.40 6.29
N LEU A 89 0.56 3.38 6.32
CA LEU A 89 2.00 3.59 6.22
C LEU A 89 2.35 4.22 4.85
N PRO A 90 3.44 5.00 4.74
CA PRO A 90 3.83 5.64 3.48
C PRO A 90 4.05 4.65 2.34
N SER A 91 4.60 3.48 2.61
CA SER A 91 4.80 2.40 1.65
C SER A 91 4.79 1.03 2.35
N ALA A 92 4.83 -0.06 1.56
CA ALA A 92 5.08 -1.41 2.05
C ALA A 92 6.53 -1.86 1.83
N PHE A 93 7.46 -0.91 1.67
CA PHE A 93 8.90 -1.15 1.60
C PHE A 93 9.53 -0.92 2.97
N PHE A 94 9.57 -1.94 3.80
CA PHE A 94 10.09 -1.87 5.17
C PHE A 94 10.60 -3.23 5.65
N GLU A 95 11.45 -3.20 6.68
CA GLU A 95 11.81 -4.34 7.53
C GLU A 95 11.10 -4.24 8.87
N ILE A 96 10.90 -5.37 9.53
CA ILE A 96 10.24 -5.47 10.84
C ILE A 96 11.24 -5.99 11.85
N GLU A 97 11.36 -5.27 12.95
CA GLU A 97 12.16 -5.69 14.11
C GLU A 97 11.24 -5.81 15.33
N SER A 98 11.34 -6.95 16.03
CA SER A 98 10.65 -7.14 17.30
C SER A 98 11.37 -6.38 18.42
N VAL A 99 10.61 -5.63 19.23
CA VAL A 99 11.12 -4.92 20.39
C VAL A 99 10.80 -5.73 21.64
N LYS A 100 11.84 -6.03 22.43
CA LYS A 100 11.71 -6.83 23.66
C LYS A 100 12.22 -6.04 24.86
N GLU A 101 11.60 -6.29 26.00
CA GLU A 101 12.08 -5.88 27.32
C GLU A 101 12.30 -7.16 28.13
N GLY A 102 13.56 -7.55 28.30
CA GLY A 102 13.92 -8.89 28.77
C GLY A 102 13.44 -9.96 27.80
N GLU A 103 12.65 -10.93 28.28
CA GLU A 103 12.03 -11.96 27.45
C GLU A 103 10.66 -11.56 26.87
N ASN A 104 10.09 -10.46 27.35
CA ASN A 104 8.76 -10.02 26.95
C ASN A 104 8.82 -9.21 25.65
N MET A 105 8.01 -9.60 24.67
CA MET A 105 7.79 -8.80 23.46
C MET A 105 6.86 -7.64 23.79
N ILE A 106 7.34 -6.40 23.59
CA ILE A 106 6.59 -5.18 23.88
C ILE A 106 6.10 -4.45 22.62
N GLY A 107 6.55 -4.86 21.42
CA GLY A 107 6.12 -4.25 20.19
C GLY A 107 7.00 -4.56 18.97
N TYR A 108 6.81 -3.77 17.93
CA TYR A 108 7.57 -3.87 16.69
C TYR A 108 8.02 -2.49 16.23
N LYS A 109 9.21 -2.44 15.65
CA LYS A 109 9.70 -1.27 14.89
C LYS A 109 9.72 -1.60 13.41
N LEU A 110 9.36 -0.62 12.60
CA LEU A 110 9.41 -0.71 11.15
C LEU A 110 10.48 0.26 10.64
N TYR A 111 11.39 -0.26 9.83
CA TYR A 111 12.41 0.54 9.16
C TYR A 111 12.13 0.48 7.66
N GLY A 112 11.83 1.59 7.06
CA GLY A 112 11.41 1.58 5.67
C GLY A 112 11.60 2.90 4.95
N GLY A 113 11.21 2.92 3.69
CA GLY A 113 11.32 4.08 2.83
C GLY A 113 10.28 4.09 1.72
N GLY A 114 10.34 5.11 0.88
CA GLY A 114 9.43 5.28 -0.23
C GLY A 114 8.08 5.87 0.16
N TYR A 115 7.32 6.22 -0.87
CA TYR A 115 5.96 6.75 -0.75
C TYR A 115 5.11 6.22 -1.91
N GLY A 116 4.02 5.52 -1.59
CA GLY A 116 3.11 4.95 -2.58
C GLY A 116 3.09 3.42 -2.58
N HIS A 117 2.49 2.87 -3.63
CA HIS A 117 2.23 1.42 -3.75
C HIS A 117 3.43 0.61 -4.28
N GLY A 118 4.44 1.26 -4.86
CA GLY A 118 5.64 0.59 -5.38
C GLY A 118 5.43 -0.17 -6.70
N ALA A 119 4.34 0.10 -7.41
CA ALA A 119 4.06 -0.48 -8.72
C ALA A 119 3.88 0.64 -9.76
N GLY A 120 4.31 0.37 -11.00
CA GLY A 120 4.24 1.33 -12.11
C GLY A 120 5.31 2.42 -12.03
N MET A 121 5.08 3.53 -12.72
CA MET A 121 6.02 4.62 -12.89
C MET A 121 6.02 5.58 -11.70
N SER A 122 7.20 5.84 -11.13
CA SER A 122 7.39 6.90 -10.14
C SER A 122 7.37 8.27 -10.83
N GLN A 123 6.39 9.12 -10.49
CA GLN A 123 6.29 10.48 -11.05
C GLN A 123 7.54 11.33 -10.77
N ASN A 124 8.11 11.24 -9.56
CA ASN A 124 9.31 11.99 -9.20
C ASN A 124 10.54 11.50 -9.96
N ALA A 125 10.69 10.18 -10.12
CA ALA A 125 11.80 9.63 -10.88
C ALA A 125 11.66 9.94 -12.38
N ALA A 126 10.47 9.81 -12.96
CA ALA A 126 10.20 10.18 -14.34
C ALA A 126 10.50 11.66 -14.63
N ARG A 127 10.10 12.54 -13.71
CA ARG A 127 10.42 13.97 -13.79
C ARG A 127 11.93 14.20 -13.78
N HIS A 128 12.66 13.56 -12.88
CA HIS A 128 14.12 13.69 -12.78
C HIS A 128 14.85 13.17 -14.04
N MET A 129 14.36 12.06 -14.62
CA MET A 129 14.87 11.55 -15.88
C MET A 129 14.64 12.55 -17.02
N ALA A 130 13.43 13.12 -17.13
CA ALA A 130 13.13 14.15 -18.12
C ALA A 130 13.99 15.41 -17.95
N GLU A 131 14.25 15.86 -16.72
CA GLU A 131 15.15 16.98 -16.41
C GLU A 131 16.61 16.70 -16.80
N LYS A 132 17.01 15.43 -16.86
CA LYS A 132 18.32 14.98 -17.36
C LYS A 132 18.38 14.82 -18.87
N GLY A 133 17.27 14.94 -19.56
CA GLY A 133 17.19 14.86 -21.02
C GLY A 133 16.76 13.49 -21.57
N ASP A 134 16.32 12.56 -20.73
CA ASP A 134 15.77 11.29 -21.19
C ASP A 134 14.47 11.53 -21.97
N THR A 135 14.29 10.78 -23.06
CA THR A 135 13.07 10.88 -23.86
C THR A 135 11.88 10.19 -23.18
N THR A 136 10.67 10.52 -23.59
CA THR A 136 9.46 9.83 -23.11
C THR A 136 9.55 8.31 -23.29
N ALA A 137 10.13 7.85 -24.40
CA ALA A 137 10.33 6.43 -24.67
C ALA A 137 11.31 5.80 -23.64
N ASP A 138 12.43 6.44 -23.37
CA ASP A 138 13.41 5.96 -22.40
C ASP A 138 12.78 5.84 -21.00
N ILE A 139 12.04 6.87 -20.58
CA ILE A 139 11.34 6.89 -19.29
C ILE A 139 10.32 5.74 -19.21
N LEU A 140 9.47 5.59 -20.20
CA LEU A 140 8.46 4.53 -20.21
C LEU A 140 9.08 3.13 -20.18
N LEU A 141 10.10 2.87 -20.99
CA LEU A 141 10.78 1.57 -21.06
C LEU A 141 11.62 1.27 -19.81
N PHE A 142 12.05 2.29 -19.08
CA PHE A 142 12.72 2.12 -17.78
C PHE A 142 11.76 1.52 -16.73
N PHE A 143 10.52 2.03 -16.66
CA PHE A 143 9.53 1.59 -15.68
C PHE A 143 8.73 0.36 -16.13
N TYR A 144 8.51 0.19 -17.42
CA TYR A 144 7.70 -0.89 -17.99
C TYR A 144 8.57 -1.76 -18.89
N ARG A 145 9.15 -2.79 -18.28
CA ARG A 145 9.98 -3.77 -19.00
C ARG A 145 9.11 -4.62 -19.92
N ASP A 146 9.70 -5.12 -21.00
CA ASP A 146 9.06 -6.01 -21.98
C ASP A 146 7.81 -5.41 -22.66
N CYS A 147 7.69 -4.07 -22.65
CA CYS A 147 6.65 -3.34 -23.37
C CYS A 147 7.17 -2.79 -24.71
N LYS A 148 6.25 -2.58 -25.65
CA LYS A 148 6.49 -1.84 -26.88
C LYS A 148 5.72 -0.54 -26.87
N ILE A 149 6.32 0.52 -27.38
CA ILE A 149 5.66 1.81 -27.57
C ILE A 149 5.21 1.88 -29.02
N GLU A 150 3.91 1.96 -29.26
CA GLU A 150 3.30 2.06 -30.58
C GLU A 150 2.46 3.33 -30.68
N ASN A 151 2.52 3.98 -31.86
CA ASN A 151 1.62 5.09 -32.17
C ASN A 151 0.27 4.52 -32.60
N VAL A 152 -0.74 4.62 -31.75
CA VAL A 152 -2.11 4.32 -32.15
C VAL A 152 -2.66 5.50 -32.95
N ARG A 153 -2.62 5.40 -34.26
CA ARG A 153 -3.38 6.30 -35.17
C ARG A 153 -4.83 5.84 -35.11
N THR A 154 -5.70 6.59 -34.46
CA THR A 154 -7.14 6.47 -34.72
C THR A 154 -7.39 6.94 -36.13
N GLU A 155 -7.67 6.02 -37.07
CA GLU A 155 -8.26 6.39 -38.35
C GLU A 155 -9.63 6.98 -38.05
N THR A 156 -9.78 8.29 -38.37
CA THR A 156 -11.06 9.02 -38.35
C THR A 156 -11.82 8.75 -39.63
#